data_1448946d3c2acf5d406b6abb6c09099c
#
_entry.id   1448946d3c2acf5d406b6abb6c09099c
#
_cell.length_a   1.000
_cell.length_b   1.000
_cell.length_c   1.000
_cell.angle_alpha   90.00
_cell.angle_beta   90.00
_cell.angle_gamma   90.00
#
_symmetry.space_group_name_H-M   'P 1'
#
loop_
_entity.id
_entity.type
_entity.pdbx_description
1 polymer ?
#
loop_
_entity_poly.entity_id
_entity_poly.type
_entity_poly.pdbx_seq_one_letter_code
_entity_poly.pdbx_strand_id
1 'polypeptide(L)'
;MKPLHVPDGSVEALKWLALALMTGDHVNKYLFNGTLPFLFEAGRLALPIFVFVLAYNLARPGAFERGAYTRTMKRLAVFGAVASVPFVALGGLSAGWWPLNVLFTLLVVTACAYLVEKGGPLHLVGAGLVFLVGGGLVEYWWPAVAFGLAVWSYRKRPTWAAAAVALLACAALWFINRNLWALASLPLLLVASRVDLPMPRLRWAFYAYYPLHLAALWLIRIPMSKAGYLFF
;
A
#
# COMPACT_ATOMS: atom_id res chain seq x y z
N MET A 1 18.39 8.02 -18.00
CA MET A 1 17.20 8.66 -17.38
C MET A 1 17.56 9.12 -15.97
N LYS A 2 17.10 10.29 -15.51
CA LYS A 2 17.33 10.71 -14.11
C LYS A 2 16.29 10.07 -13.19
N PRO A 3 16.66 9.60 -11.98
CA PRO A 3 15.69 9.07 -11.04
C PRO A 3 14.73 10.17 -10.57
N LEU A 4 13.47 9.83 -10.39
CA LEU A 4 12.49 10.75 -9.79
C LEU A 4 12.92 11.04 -8.35
N HIS A 5 13.17 12.29 -8.03
CA HIS A 5 13.49 12.74 -6.68
C HIS A 5 12.26 13.41 -6.08
N VAL A 6 11.85 12.94 -4.90
CA VAL A 6 10.75 13.54 -4.12
C VAL A 6 11.33 14.03 -2.80
N PRO A 7 11.16 15.32 -2.43
CA PRO A 7 11.60 15.86 -1.16
C PRO A 7 11.00 15.11 0.04
N ASP A 8 11.74 15.03 1.15
CA ASP A 8 11.31 14.25 2.32
C ASP A 8 9.96 14.72 2.89
N GLY A 9 9.74 16.02 2.95
CA GLY A 9 8.47 16.58 3.41
C GLY A 9 7.30 16.23 2.48
N SER A 10 7.52 16.23 1.17
CA SER A 10 6.51 15.81 0.20
C SER A 10 6.22 14.30 0.27
N VAL A 11 7.23 13.47 0.59
CA VAL A 11 7.00 12.03 0.89
C VAL A 11 6.10 11.87 2.11
N GLU A 12 6.29 12.68 3.17
CA GLU A 12 5.42 12.67 4.35
C GLU A 12 4.01 13.17 3.99
N ALA A 13 3.88 14.25 3.20
CA ALA A 13 2.59 14.76 2.75
C ALA A 13 1.80 13.72 1.92
N LEU A 14 2.47 12.98 1.03
CA LEU A 14 1.86 11.89 0.28
C LEU A 14 1.29 10.80 1.20
N LYS A 15 1.96 10.47 2.31
CA LYS A 15 1.43 9.50 3.28
C LYS A 15 0.15 10.01 3.96
N TRP A 16 0.12 11.28 4.37
CA TRP A 16 -1.07 11.88 4.96
C TRP A 16 -2.23 11.94 3.97
N LEU A 17 -1.95 12.31 2.72
CA LEU A 17 -2.97 12.28 1.67
C LEU A 17 -3.52 10.87 1.46
N ALA A 18 -2.64 9.87 1.29
CA ALA A 18 -3.06 8.49 1.11
C ALA A 18 -3.87 7.96 2.30
N LEU A 19 -3.51 8.36 3.52
CA LEU A 19 -4.23 8.01 4.74
C LEU A 19 -5.63 8.63 4.77
N ALA A 20 -5.78 9.90 4.40
CA ALA A 20 -7.08 10.55 4.31
C ALA A 20 -7.98 9.88 3.25
N LEU A 21 -7.43 9.61 2.06
CA LEU A 21 -8.14 8.94 0.97
C LEU A 21 -8.57 7.51 1.34
N MET A 22 -7.68 6.75 1.98
CA MET A 22 -7.98 5.41 2.49
C MET A 22 -9.09 5.45 3.54
N THR A 23 -9.02 6.41 4.46
CA THR A 23 -10.03 6.57 5.52
C THR A 23 -11.40 6.89 4.93
N GLY A 24 -11.47 7.79 3.95
CA GLY A 24 -12.70 8.11 3.22
C GLY A 24 -13.30 6.88 2.53
N ASP A 25 -12.47 6.09 1.85
CA ASP A 25 -12.90 4.84 1.20
C ASP A 25 -13.42 3.81 2.22
N HIS A 26 -12.73 3.65 3.35
CA HIS A 26 -13.17 2.72 4.40
C HIS A 26 -14.45 3.19 5.12
N VAL A 27 -14.58 4.48 5.36
CA VAL A 27 -15.85 5.07 5.86
C VAL A 27 -16.98 4.78 4.88
N ASN A 28 -16.77 5.04 3.60
CA ASN A 28 -17.76 4.72 2.56
C ASN A 28 -18.11 3.23 2.55
N LYS A 29 -17.08 2.36 2.49
CA LYS A 29 -17.26 0.90 2.42
C LYS A 29 -17.98 0.34 3.64
N TYR A 30 -17.53 0.73 4.85
CA TYR A 30 -17.95 0.06 6.08
C TYR A 30 -19.10 0.73 6.83
N LEU A 31 -19.35 2.02 6.61
CA LEU A 31 -20.46 2.74 7.27
C LEU A 31 -21.58 3.11 6.31
N PHE A 32 -21.28 3.31 5.02
CA PHE A 32 -22.25 3.74 4.01
C PHE A 32 -22.49 2.70 2.91
N ASN A 33 -22.07 1.45 3.10
CA ASN A 33 -22.27 0.34 2.14
C ASN A 33 -21.81 0.67 0.70
N GLY A 34 -20.76 1.47 0.54
CA GLY A 34 -20.22 1.84 -0.76
C GLY A 34 -21.08 2.81 -1.58
N THR A 35 -22.05 3.50 -0.97
CA THR A 35 -23.01 4.36 -1.67
C THR A 35 -22.46 5.73 -2.07
N LEU A 36 -21.22 6.06 -1.67
CA LEU A 36 -20.56 7.33 -1.97
C LEU A 36 -19.46 7.14 -3.02
N PRO A 37 -19.77 7.20 -4.34
CA PRO A 37 -18.84 6.85 -5.40
C PRO A 37 -17.58 7.72 -5.42
N PHE A 38 -17.69 9.01 -5.08
CA PHE A 38 -16.53 9.91 -5.00
C PHE A 38 -15.47 9.41 -4.00
N LEU A 39 -15.89 8.94 -2.81
CA LEU A 39 -14.96 8.42 -1.81
C LEU A 39 -14.34 7.10 -2.25
N PHE A 40 -15.09 6.27 -2.96
CA PHE A 40 -14.58 5.04 -3.57
C PHE A 40 -13.50 5.35 -4.61
N GLU A 41 -13.78 6.24 -5.55
CA GLU A 41 -12.88 6.60 -6.64
C GLU A 41 -11.60 7.28 -6.11
N ALA A 42 -11.74 8.26 -5.23
CA ALA A 42 -10.62 8.94 -4.60
C ALA A 42 -9.76 7.95 -3.77
N GLY A 43 -10.39 7.00 -3.10
CA GLY A 43 -9.72 5.96 -2.33
C GLY A 43 -8.78 5.06 -3.16
N ARG A 44 -9.07 4.89 -4.47
CA ARG A 44 -8.20 4.09 -5.37
C ARG A 44 -6.79 4.65 -5.53
N LEU A 45 -6.58 5.92 -5.24
CA LEU A 45 -5.25 6.56 -5.26
C LEU A 45 -4.40 6.17 -4.05
N ALA A 46 -5.01 5.77 -2.93
CA ALA A 46 -4.31 5.54 -1.67
C ALA A 46 -3.25 4.43 -1.77
N LEU A 47 -3.61 3.26 -2.32
CA LEU A 47 -2.70 2.13 -2.43
C LEU A 47 -1.46 2.44 -3.28
N PRO A 48 -1.56 2.96 -4.52
CA PRO A 48 -0.38 3.30 -5.31
C PRO A 48 0.53 4.30 -4.60
N ILE A 49 -0.03 5.29 -3.88
CA ILE A 49 0.76 6.25 -3.11
C ILE A 49 1.52 5.56 -1.96
N PHE A 50 0.86 4.70 -1.16
CA PHE A 50 1.52 3.96 -0.08
C PHE A 50 2.62 3.03 -0.60
N VAL A 51 2.34 2.28 -1.68
CA VAL A 51 3.29 1.38 -2.31
C VAL A 51 4.48 2.16 -2.88
N PHE A 52 4.23 3.30 -3.55
CA PHE A 52 5.29 4.19 -4.03
C PHE A 52 6.17 4.67 -2.89
N VAL A 53 5.59 5.22 -1.83
CA VAL A 53 6.35 5.76 -0.68
C VAL A 53 7.18 4.66 -0.01
N LEU A 54 6.64 3.46 0.16
CA LEU A 54 7.38 2.31 0.68
C LEU A 54 8.57 1.98 -0.21
N ALA A 55 8.33 1.72 -1.49
CA ALA A 55 9.34 1.32 -2.47
C ALA A 55 10.43 2.41 -2.62
N TYR A 56 10.03 3.68 -2.68
CA TYR A 56 10.92 4.83 -2.74
C TYR A 56 11.87 4.89 -1.54
N ASN A 57 11.34 4.67 -0.31
CA ASN A 57 12.15 4.69 0.91
C ASN A 57 13.07 3.48 1.02
N LEU A 58 12.64 2.29 0.60
CA LEU A 58 13.48 1.08 0.58
C LEU A 58 14.62 1.18 -0.44
N ALA A 59 14.41 1.88 -1.55
CA ALA A 59 15.41 2.07 -2.59
C ALA A 59 16.42 3.19 -2.29
N ARG A 60 16.34 3.87 -1.14
CA ARG A 60 17.31 4.91 -0.74
C ARG A 60 18.70 4.32 -0.55
N PRO A 61 19.78 5.05 -0.92
CA PRO A 61 21.15 4.62 -0.67
C PRO A 61 21.39 4.22 0.80
N GLY A 62 22.04 3.08 1.02
CA GLY A 62 22.34 2.56 2.36
C GLY A 62 21.13 2.05 3.15
N ALA A 63 19.93 1.93 2.55
CA ALA A 63 18.74 1.45 3.26
C ALA A 63 18.87 -0.02 3.67
N PHE A 64 19.51 -0.83 2.84
CA PHE A 64 19.73 -2.24 3.11
C PHE A 64 20.71 -2.45 4.26
N GLU A 65 21.88 -1.81 4.22
CA GLU A 65 22.94 -1.89 5.22
C GLU A 65 22.47 -1.37 6.59
N ARG A 66 21.63 -0.34 6.61
CA ARG A 66 21.00 0.16 7.85
C ARG A 66 19.86 -0.73 8.36
N GLY A 67 19.60 -1.87 7.73
CA GLY A 67 18.53 -2.79 8.12
C GLY A 67 17.12 -2.21 8.00
N ALA A 68 16.87 -1.30 7.04
CA ALA A 68 15.54 -0.70 6.85
C ALA A 68 14.49 -1.73 6.43
N TYR A 69 14.88 -2.68 5.58
CA TYR A 69 13.98 -3.73 5.10
C TYR A 69 13.48 -4.62 6.23
N THR A 70 14.38 -5.16 7.05
CA THR A 70 14.03 -6.06 8.17
C THR A 70 13.17 -5.37 9.22
N ARG A 71 13.48 -4.10 9.57
CA ARG A 71 12.64 -3.31 10.49
C ARG A 71 11.25 -3.04 9.90
N THR A 72 11.17 -2.75 8.59
CA THR A 72 9.89 -2.52 7.91
C THR A 72 9.08 -3.80 7.84
N MET A 73 9.67 -4.94 7.45
CA MET A 73 8.99 -6.25 7.47
C MET A 73 8.44 -6.60 8.85
N LYS A 74 9.24 -6.44 9.91
CA LYS A 74 8.79 -6.71 11.28
C LYS A 74 7.58 -5.85 11.67
N ARG A 75 7.60 -4.56 11.36
CA ARG A 75 6.48 -3.65 11.65
C ARG A 75 5.23 -4.02 10.84
N LEU A 76 5.38 -4.25 9.54
CA LEU A 76 4.28 -4.62 8.67
C LEU A 76 3.64 -5.94 9.11
N ALA A 77 4.44 -6.94 9.50
CA ALA A 77 3.94 -8.21 10.01
C ALA A 77 3.16 -8.04 11.33
N VAL A 78 3.74 -7.31 12.31
CA VAL A 78 3.09 -7.10 13.61
C VAL A 78 1.80 -6.30 13.46
N PHE A 79 1.84 -5.14 12.81
CA PHE A 79 0.65 -4.30 12.65
C PHE A 79 -0.36 -4.91 11.67
N GLY A 80 0.09 -5.68 10.68
CA GLY A 80 -0.77 -6.47 9.80
C GLY A 80 -1.55 -7.54 10.55
N ALA A 81 -0.88 -8.28 11.44
CA ALA A 81 -1.52 -9.28 12.29
C ALA A 81 -2.55 -8.63 13.25
N VAL A 82 -2.19 -7.52 13.90
CA VAL A 82 -3.12 -6.77 14.77
C VAL A 82 -4.33 -6.25 13.97
N ALA A 83 -4.09 -5.70 12.77
CA ALA A 83 -5.15 -5.19 11.91
C ALA A 83 -6.08 -6.28 11.36
N SER A 84 -5.63 -7.54 11.31
CA SER A 84 -6.46 -8.65 10.81
C SER A 84 -7.70 -8.86 11.66
N VAL A 85 -7.66 -8.59 12.96
CA VAL A 85 -8.82 -8.73 13.85
C VAL A 85 -9.98 -7.81 13.41
N PRO A 86 -9.84 -6.47 13.39
CA PRO A 86 -10.91 -5.60 12.94
C PRO A 86 -11.20 -5.74 11.43
N PHE A 87 -10.22 -6.11 10.60
CA PHE A 87 -10.41 -6.33 9.17
C PHE A 87 -11.38 -7.50 8.92
N VAL A 88 -11.19 -8.63 9.61
CA VAL A 88 -12.09 -9.79 9.54
C VAL A 88 -13.47 -9.44 10.10
N ALA A 89 -13.52 -8.76 11.26
CA ALA A 89 -14.76 -8.36 11.91
C ALA A 89 -15.61 -7.39 11.07
N LEU A 90 -14.97 -6.56 10.23
CA LEU A 90 -15.64 -5.65 9.29
C LEU A 90 -16.12 -6.36 8.01
N GLY A 91 -15.79 -7.65 7.81
CA GLY A 91 -16.15 -8.38 6.58
C GLY A 91 -15.26 -8.02 5.38
N GLY A 92 -14.00 -7.66 5.62
CA GLY A 92 -13.03 -7.34 4.56
C GLY A 92 -12.60 -8.53 3.68
N LEU A 93 -13.15 -9.72 3.94
CA LEU A 93 -12.75 -10.97 3.32
C LEU A 93 -13.65 -11.34 2.13
N SER A 94 -13.03 -11.95 1.11
CA SER A 94 -13.76 -12.51 -0.04
C SER A 94 -14.12 -13.99 0.19
N ALA A 95 -13.27 -14.73 0.92
CA ALA A 95 -13.50 -16.13 1.27
C ALA A 95 -12.72 -16.51 2.53
N GLY A 96 -13.41 -16.86 3.59
CA GLY A 96 -12.81 -17.32 4.85
C GLY A 96 -11.83 -16.30 5.44
N TRP A 97 -10.53 -16.58 5.37
CA TRP A 97 -9.44 -15.72 5.84
C TRP A 97 -8.77 -14.89 4.71
N TRP A 98 -9.20 -15.05 3.49
CA TRP A 98 -8.60 -14.44 2.30
C TRP A 98 -9.41 -13.22 1.81
N PRO A 99 -8.75 -12.16 1.30
CA PRO A 99 -7.30 -11.90 1.26
C PRO A 99 -6.75 -11.37 2.59
N LEU A 100 -5.43 -11.46 2.78
CA LEU A 100 -4.73 -10.78 3.86
C LEU A 100 -4.72 -9.27 3.61
N ASN A 101 -4.87 -8.46 4.66
CA ASN A 101 -4.99 -7.01 4.57
C ASN A 101 -3.78 -6.33 3.90
N VAL A 102 -3.94 -5.06 3.52
CA VAL A 102 -2.96 -4.29 2.74
C VAL A 102 -1.57 -4.20 3.37
N LEU A 103 -1.44 -4.30 4.70
CA LEU A 103 -0.11 -4.30 5.34
C LEU A 103 0.70 -5.53 4.94
N PHE A 104 0.04 -6.66 4.70
CA PHE A 104 0.69 -7.85 4.15
C PHE A 104 1.04 -7.68 2.67
N THR A 105 0.27 -6.92 1.88
CA THR A 105 0.69 -6.53 0.52
C THR A 105 2.01 -5.77 0.55
N LEU A 106 2.12 -4.76 1.43
CA LEU A 106 3.36 -4.00 1.63
C LEU A 106 4.50 -4.88 2.17
N LEU A 107 4.19 -5.88 3.00
CA LEU A 107 5.17 -6.86 3.49
C LEU A 107 5.73 -7.72 2.35
N VAL A 108 4.87 -8.22 1.46
CA VAL A 108 5.29 -9.00 0.28
C VAL A 108 6.19 -8.17 -0.63
N VAL A 109 5.83 -6.91 -0.92
CA VAL A 109 6.70 -5.98 -1.68
C VAL A 109 8.07 -5.85 -1.00
N THR A 110 8.08 -5.64 0.33
CA THR A 110 9.33 -5.46 1.09
C THR A 110 10.18 -6.73 1.09
N ALA A 111 9.56 -7.90 1.26
CA ALA A 111 10.25 -9.19 1.28
C ALA A 111 10.86 -9.53 -0.08
N CYS A 112 10.11 -9.34 -1.18
CA CYS A 112 10.64 -9.51 -2.53
C CYS A 112 11.84 -8.58 -2.78
N ALA A 113 11.69 -7.29 -2.49
CA ALA A 113 12.76 -6.30 -2.67
C ALA A 113 14.00 -6.63 -1.79
N TYR A 114 13.79 -7.12 -0.55
CA TYR A 114 14.87 -7.58 0.33
C TYR A 114 15.65 -8.76 -0.27
N LEU A 115 14.93 -9.76 -0.78
CA LEU A 115 15.55 -10.95 -1.37
C LEU A 115 16.32 -10.60 -2.64
N VAL A 116 15.75 -9.76 -3.50
CA VAL A 116 16.43 -9.25 -4.70
C VAL A 116 17.69 -8.47 -4.34
N GLU A 117 17.63 -7.59 -3.32
CA GLU A 117 18.78 -6.81 -2.85
C GLU A 117 19.88 -7.69 -2.27
N LYS A 118 19.50 -8.77 -1.57
CA LYS A 118 20.46 -9.74 -1.02
C LYS A 118 21.24 -10.48 -2.11
N GLY A 119 20.62 -10.66 -3.28
CA GLY A 119 21.25 -11.25 -4.46
C GLY A 119 21.50 -12.74 -4.36
N GLY A 120 22.07 -13.29 -5.41
CA GLY A 120 22.35 -14.72 -5.54
C GLY A 120 21.15 -15.57 -5.98
N PRO A 121 21.41 -16.73 -6.63
CA PRO A 121 20.34 -17.51 -7.27
C PRO A 121 19.24 -17.96 -6.30
N LEU A 122 19.61 -18.43 -5.11
CA LEU A 122 18.65 -18.91 -4.11
C LEU A 122 17.70 -17.79 -3.64
N HIS A 123 18.22 -16.59 -3.40
CA HIS A 123 17.39 -15.45 -2.99
C HIS A 123 16.49 -14.95 -4.11
N LEU A 124 16.96 -15.00 -5.37
CA LEU A 124 16.13 -14.65 -6.54
C LEU A 124 14.98 -15.65 -6.74
N VAL A 125 15.25 -16.95 -6.59
CA VAL A 125 14.18 -17.98 -6.58
C VAL A 125 13.21 -17.71 -5.43
N GLY A 126 13.73 -17.44 -4.22
CA GLY A 126 12.92 -17.06 -3.07
C GLY A 126 12.06 -15.82 -3.33
N ALA A 127 12.60 -14.79 -3.98
CA ALA A 127 11.82 -13.60 -4.36
C ALA A 127 10.68 -13.95 -5.33
N GLY A 128 10.94 -14.83 -6.32
CA GLY A 128 9.92 -15.34 -7.23
C GLY A 128 8.81 -16.11 -6.52
N LEU A 129 9.16 -16.99 -5.58
CA LEU A 129 8.18 -17.72 -4.78
C LEU A 129 7.34 -16.79 -3.89
N VAL A 130 7.98 -15.82 -3.22
CA VAL A 130 7.27 -14.83 -2.40
C VAL A 130 6.36 -13.96 -3.26
N PHE A 131 6.78 -13.58 -4.46
CA PHE A 131 5.95 -12.85 -5.42
C PHE A 131 4.73 -13.68 -5.84
N LEU A 132 4.92 -14.92 -6.27
CA LEU A 132 3.85 -15.78 -6.78
C LEU A 132 2.85 -16.15 -5.68
N VAL A 133 3.33 -16.72 -4.58
CA VAL A 133 2.47 -17.17 -3.48
C VAL A 133 1.95 -15.99 -2.67
N GLY A 134 2.84 -15.10 -2.23
CA GLY A 134 2.46 -13.95 -1.42
C GLY A 134 1.53 -13.00 -2.17
N GLY A 135 1.80 -12.73 -3.46
CA GLY A 135 0.94 -11.89 -4.29
C GLY A 135 -0.47 -12.43 -4.45
N GLY A 136 -0.66 -13.76 -4.46
CA GLY A 136 -1.99 -14.38 -4.51
C GLY A 136 -2.74 -14.36 -3.17
N LEU A 137 -2.04 -14.16 -2.04
CA LEU A 137 -2.63 -14.21 -0.70
C LEU A 137 -3.09 -12.84 -0.17
N VAL A 138 -2.60 -11.75 -0.74
CA VAL A 138 -2.78 -10.39 -0.20
C VAL A 138 -3.78 -9.57 -1.00
N GLU A 139 -4.32 -8.50 -0.38
CA GLU A 139 -5.13 -7.52 -1.09
C GLU A 139 -4.37 -6.91 -2.29
N TYR A 140 -5.11 -6.62 -3.36
CA TYR A 140 -4.61 -6.05 -4.62
C TYR A 140 -3.61 -6.93 -5.37
N TRP A 141 -3.36 -8.15 -4.94
CA TRP A 141 -2.67 -9.23 -5.62
C TRP A 141 -1.34 -8.83 -6.29
N TRP A 142 -0.96 -9.56 -7.34
CA TRP A 142 0.28 -9.31 -8.09
C TRP A 142 0.43 -7.90 -8.67
N PRO A 143 -0.64 -7.20 -9.16
CA PRO A 143 -0.49 -5.83 -9.65
C PRO A 143 0.12 -4.87 -8.64
N ALA A 144 -0.32 -4.91 -7.39
CA ALA A 144 0.23 -4.04 -6.34
C ALA A 144 1.69 -4.39 -6.02
N VAL A 145 2.02 -5.69 -5.96
CA VAL A 145 3.39 -6.15 -5.69
C VAL A 145 4.31 -5.78 -6.86
N ALA A 146 3.87 -6.02 -8.10
CA ALA A 146 4.63 -5.67 -9.31
C ALA A 146 4.86 -4.15 -9.40
N PHE A 147 3.86 -3.34 -9.09
CA PHE A 147 4.00 -1.88 -9.04
C PHE A 147 5.09 -1.46 -8.04
N GLY A 148 5.06 -2.02 -6.83
CA GLY A 148 6.06 -1.71 -5.79
C GLY A 148 7.48 -2.10 -6.19
N LEU A 149 7.66 -3.29 -6.78
CA LEU A 149 8.95 -3.76 -7.27
C LEU A 149 9.47 -2.93 -8.46
N ALA A 150 8.58 -2.52 -9.36
CA ALA A 150 8.92 -1.68 -10.50
C ALA A 150 9.36 -0.28 -10.05
N VAL A 151 8.65 0.34 -9.11
CA VAL A 151 9.03 1.64 -8.51
C VAL A 151 10.37 1.52 -7.77
N TRP A 152 10.57 0.46 -6.99
CA TRP A 152 11.83 0.19 -6.30
C TRP A 152 12.99 0.01 -7.28
N SER A 153 12.82 -0.79 -8.32
CA SER A 153 13.79 -1.02 -9.38
C SER A 153 14.12 0.28 -10.13
N TYR A 154 13.10 1.04 -10.52
CA TYR A 154 13.26 2.34 -11.17
C TYR A 154 14.07 3.32 -10.33
N ARG A 155 13.81 3.37 -9.02
CA ARG A 155 14.56 4.28 -8.13
C ARG A 155 16.01 3.85 -7.96
N LYS A 156 16.30 2.54 -7.97
CA LYS A 156 17.66 2.00 -7.92
C LYS A 156 18.42 2.20 -9.23
N ARG A 157 17.77 1.86 -10.35
CA ARG A 157 18.31 1.94 -11.72
C ARG A 157 17.24 2.47 -12.65
N PRO A 158 17.23 3.79 -12.92
CA PRO A 158 16.20 4.40 -13.73
C PRO A 158 16.26 3.93 -15.18
N THR A 159 15.30 3.11 -15.61
CA THR A 159 15.14 2.62 -16.98
C THR A 159 13.72 2.86 -17.47
N TRP A 160 13.55 3.01 -18.76
CA TRP A 160 12.23 3.11 -19.38
C TRP A 160 11.40 1.84 -19.18
N ALA A 161 12.06 0.67 -19.16
CA ALA A 161 11.40 -0.60 -18.87
C ALA A 161 10.79 -0.62 -17.47
N ALA A 162 11.53 -0.22 -16.43
CA ALA A 162 11.00 -0.15 -15.06
C ALA A 162 9.84 0.86 -14.94
N ALA A 163 9.93 2.00 -15.63
CA ALA A 163 8.84 2.98 -15.66
C ALA A 163 7.60 2.43 -16.37
N ALA A 164 7.77 1.75 -17.50
CA ALA A 164 6.68 1.12 -18.23
C ALA A 164 6.01 0.01 -17.40
N VAL A 165 6.80 -0.85 -16.75
CA VAL A 165 6.26 -1.88 -15.85
C VAL A 165 5.49 -1.25 -14.68
N ALA A 166 5.97 -0.16 -14.09
CA ALA A 166 5.25 0.55 -13.04
C ALA A 166 3.91 1.09 -13.55
N LEU A 167 3.88 1.71 -14.73
CA LEU A 167 2.65 2.21 -15.35
C LEU A 167 1.66 1.06 -15.61
N LEU A 168 2.13 -0.02 -16.25
CA LEU A 168 1.29 -1.18 -16.57
C LEU A 168 0.75 -1.89 -15.31
N ALA A 169 1.59 -2.06 -14.29
CA ALA A 169 1.18 -2.66 -13.03
C ALA A 169 0.15 -1.78 -12.27
N CYS A 170 0.32 -0.45 -12.30
CA CYS A 170 -0.67 0.49 -11.77
C CYS A 170 -1.99 0.40 -12.56
N ALA A 171 -1.93 0.34 -13.90
CA ALA A 171 -3.11 0.16 -14.74
C ALA A 171 -3.80 -1.19 -14.49
N ALA A 172 -3.01 -2.25 -14.23
CA ALA A 172 -3.54 -3.60 -13.93
C ALA A 172 -4.33 -3.66 -12.61
N LEU A 173 -4.24 -2.66 -11.74
CA LEU A 173 -5.17 -2.52 -10.61
C LEU A 173 -6.64 -2.39 -11.05
N TRP A 174 -6.88 -2.10 -12.32
CA TRP A 174 -8.21 -2.15 -12.93
C TRP A 174 -8.92 -3.51 -12.71
N PHE A 175 -8.19 -4.62 -12.73
CA PHE A 175 -8.78 -5.95 -12.51
C PHE A 175 -9.45 -6.08 -11.13
N ILE A 176 -8.97 -5.31 -10.13
CA ILE A 176 -9.51 -5.30 -8.77
C ILE A 176 -10.49 -4.13 -8.59
N ASN A 177 -10.08 -2.95 -9.00
CA ASN A 177 -10.83 -1.70 -8.78
C ASN A 177 -12.02 -1.53 -9.73
N ARG A 178 -12.02 -2.20 -10.90
CA ARG A 178 -12.97 -2.05 -12.01
C ARG A 178 -13.04 -0.63 -12.57
N ASN A 179 -12.01 0.17 -12.30
CA ASN A 179 -11.81 1.52 -12.83
C ASN A 179 -10.30 1.84 -12.92
N LEU A 180 -9.96 2.95 -13.56
CA LEU A 180 -8.58 3.39 -13.76
C LEU A 180 -8.14 4.52 -12.81
N TRP A 181 -8.91 4.83 -11.77
CA TRP A 181 -8.60 5.92 -10.84
C TRP A 181 -7.25 5.75 -10.12
N ALA A 182 -6.76 4.53 -9.96
CA ALA A 182 -5.41 4.28 -9.44
C ALA A 182 -4.32 5.02 -10.23
N LEU A 183 -4.49 5.18 -11.56
CA LEU A 183 -3.55 5.93 -12.41
C LEU A 183 -3.48 7.42 -12.07
N ALA A 184 -4.53 8.01 -11.50
CA ALA A 184 -4.52 9.41 -11.06
C ALA A 184 -3.51 9.67 -9.93
N SER A 185 -3.01 8.62 -9.27
CA SER A 185 -1.89 8.75 -8.33
C SER A 185 -0.58 9.17 -9.02
N LEU A 186 -0.34 8.77 -10.27
CA LEU A 186 0.92 9.05 -10.98
C LEU A 186 1.18 10.54 -11.20
N PRO A 187 0.23 11.35 -11.72
CA PRO A 187 0.43 12.80 -11.79
C PRO A 187 0.63 13.45 -10.42
N LEU A 188 -0.03 12.95 -9.35
CA LEU A 188 0.20 13.44 -7.98
C LEU A 188 1.64 13.17 -7.52
N LEU A 189 2.20 11.99 -7.82
CA LEU A 189 3.59 11.66 -7.52
C LEU A 189 4.56 12.56 -8.30
N LEU A 190 4.25 12.90 -9.54
CA LEU A 190 5.04 13.83 -10.35
C LEU A 190 4.98 15.26 -9.78
N VAL A 191 3.81 15.73 -9.36
CA VAL A 191 3.65 17.03 -8.69
C VAL A 191 4.43 17.04 -7.37
N ALA A 192 4.32 16.00 -6.56
CA ALA A 192 5.06 15.88 -5.31
C ALA A 192 6.59 15.93 -5.48
N SER A 193 7.11 15.57 -6.66
CA SER A 193 8.53 15.69 -6.99
C SER A 193 8.97 17.13 -7.28
N ARG A 194 8.03 18.05 -7.49
CA ARG A 194 8.27 19.47 -7.81
C ARG A 194 8.03 20.42 -6.63
N VAL A 195 7.41 19.90 -5.57
CA VAL A 195 7.02 20.68 -4.39
C VAL A 195 7.77 20.18 -3.18
N ASP A 196 8.29 21.07 -2.34
CA ASP A 196 8.86 20.72 -1.03
C ASP A 196 7.93 21.25 0.06
N LEU A 197 7.32 20.34 0.81
CA LEU A 197 6.36 20.66 1.87
C LEU A 197 7.01 20.41 3.24
N PRO A 198 6.94 21.36 4.19
CA PRO A 198 7.52 21.21 5.53
C PRO A 198 6.66 20.32 6.41
N MET A 199 6.63 19.00 6.14
CA MET A 199 5.83 18.04 6.89
C MET A 199 6.69 17.23 7.88
N PRO A 200 6.30 17.17 9.17
CA PRO A 200 7.02 16.41 10.18
C PRO A 200 6.93 14.90 9.97
N ARG A 201 8.02 14.19 10.24
CA ARG A 201 8.12 12.75 10.06
C ARG A 201 7.57 11.99 11.27
N LEU A 202 6.39 11.40 11.15
CA LEU A 202 5.74 10.58 12.18
C LEU A 202 5.84 9.08 11.84
N ARG A 203 6.95 8.44 12.25
CA ARG A 203 7.30 7.07 11.87
C ARG A 203 6.29 6.00 12.31
N TRP A 204 5.73 6.14 13.51
CA TRP A 204 4.84 5.14 14.11
C TRP A 204 3.37 5.38 13.77
N ALA A 205 2.98 6.64 13.54
CA ALA A 205 1.59 7.02 13.30
C ALA A 205 0.94 6.20 12.18
N PHE A 206 1.64 6.03 11.06
CA PHE A 206 1.11 5.32 9.89
C PHE A 206 0.91 3.82 10.11
N TYR A 207 1.77 3.17 10.92
CA TYR A 207 1.60 1.76 11.25
C TYR A 207 0.45 1.55 12.24
N ALA A 208 0.38 2.38 13.29
CA ALA A 208 -0.65 2.29 14.31
C ALA A 208 -2.03 2.71 13.78
N TYR A 209 -2.07 3.71 12.90
CA TYR A 209 -3.32 4.23 12.36
C TYR A 209 -4.15 3.16 11.65
N TYR A 210 -3.52 2.28 10.87
CA TYR A 210 -4.25 1.29 10.08
C TYR A 210 -5.10 0.34 10.95
N PRO A 211 -4.58 -0.36 11.98
CA PRO A 211 -5.42 -1.15 12.86
C PRO A 211 -6.39 -0.30 13.69
N LEU A 212 -5.98 0.90 14.13
CA LEU A 212 -6.82 1.75 14.99
C LEU A 212 -8.05 2.27 14.26
N HIS A 213 -7.92 2.76 13.01
CA HIS A 213 -9.08 3.25 12.27
C HIS A 213 -10.04 2.13 11.89
N LEU A 214 -9.54 0.91 11.55
CA LEU A 214 -10.40 -0.24 11.32
C LEU A 214 -11.14 -0.65 12.59
N ALA A 215 -10.46 -0.66 13.74
CA ALA A 215 -11.10 -0.92 15.03
C ALA A 215 -12.16 0.14 15.38
N ALA A 216 -11.88 1.41 15.11
CA ALA A 216 -12.86 2.49 15.30
C ALA A 216 -14.11 2.29 14.42
N LEU A 217 -13.93 1.97 13.14
CA LEU A 217 -15.04 1.69 12.23
C LEU A 217 -15.85 0.47 12.67
N TRP A 218 -15.17 -0.58 13.10
CA TRP A 218 -15.84 -1.77 13.66
C TRP A 218 -16.68 -1.42 14.89
N LEU A 219 -16.12 -0.68 15.86
CA LEU A 219 -16.83 -0.25 17.06
C LEU A 219 -18.03 0.65 16.74
N ILE A 220 -17.92 1.54 15.74
CA ILE A 220 -19.03 2.40 15.29
C ILE A 220 -20.15 1.55 14.66
N ARG A 221 -19.84 0.47 13.93
CA ARG A 221 -20.86 -0.42 13.35
C ARG A 221 -21.73 -1.11 14.41
N ILE A 222 -21.23 -1.37 15.60
CA ILE A 222 -21.97 -2.07 16.65
C ILE A 222 -23.27 -1.33 17.04
N PRO A 223 -23.24 -0.05 17.47
CA PRO A 223 -24.48 0.68 17.77
C PRO A 223 -25.35 0.92 16.54
N MET A 224 -24.76 1.15 15.36
CA MET A 224 -25.53 1.31 14.11
C MET A 224 -26.33 0.05 13.78
N SER A 225 -25.70 -1.13 13.88
CA SER A 225 -26.39 -2.41 13.67
C SER A 225 -27.51 -2.65 14.68
N LYS A 226 -27.28 -2.31 15.97
CA LYS A 226 -28.32 -2.39 17.01
C LYS A 226 -29.48 -1.42 16.77
N ALA A 227 -29.24 -0.29 16.09
CA ALA A 227 -30.25 0.66 15.66
C ALA A 227 -30.98 0.24 14.38
N GLY A 228 -30.69 -0.96 13.85
CA GLY A 228 -31.37 -1.51 12.65
C GLY A 228 -30.71 -1.16 11.32
N TYR A 229 -29.51 -0.54 11.32
CA TYR A 229 -28.77 -0.29 10.08
C TYR A 229 -28.21 -1.60 9.52
N LEU A 230 -28.52 -1.91 8.26
CA LEU A 230 -28.04 -3.11 7.59
C LEU A 230 -26.73 -2.82 6.85
N PHE A 231 -25.73 -3.66 7.09
CA PHE A 231 -24.44 -3.63 6.41
C PHE A 231 -24.34 -4.83 5.45
N PHE A 232 -23.88 -4.58 4.22
CA PHE A 232 -23.62 -5.63 3.20
C PHE A 232 -22.19 -5.56 2.68
#